data_3545121da5fcaa09af0a58d77e42a7f9
#
_entry.id   3545121da5fcaa09af0a58d77e42a7f9
#
_cell.length_a   1.000
_cell.length_b   1.000
_cell.length_c   1.000
_cell.angle_alpha   90.00
_cell.angle_beta   90.00
_cell.angle_gamma   90.00
#
_symmetry.space_group_name_H-M   'P 1'
#
loop_
_entity.id
_entity.type
_entity.pdbx_description
1 polymer ?
#
loop_
_entity_poly.entity_id
_entity_poly.type
_entity_poly.pdbx_seq_one_letter_code
_entity_poly.pdbx_strand_id
1 'polypeptide(L)'
;MNIVLLSGGSGKRLWPLSNDIRSKQFIKIFKTGDGEYESMVQRVYHQIKKVDSDATVTIATSRTQVSAIHNQLGQEVGVSIEPCRRDTFPAIALATAYLVDVQKIDPEESVVICPVDPYVEDDYFEVLKELGEQAQKGEANLVLMGIEPTYPSEKYGYIIPESTDKVSKVSTFKEKPTQDIAEQYIEQGALWNGGVFAYKLKYVLNKAHELIDFTDYQDLFDKYETLQKISFDYAVVEKEDRIQVMRFGGQWKDLGTWNTLTEAMEENTIGDARMNDACSNVHIINELGVPVLAMGMHDVVISASPEGI
;
A
#
# COMPACT_ATOMS: atom_id res chain seq x y z
N MET A 1 -16.71 -5.56 3.79
CA MET A 1 -15.62 -4.61 4.15
C MET A 1 -15.49 -3.55 3.07
N ASN A 2 -15.40 -2.26 3.44
CA ASN A 2 -15.01 -1.19 2.51
C ASN A 2 -13.50 -0.99 2.61
N ILE A 3 -12.79 -1.01 1.48
CA ILE A 3 -11.34 -0.83 1.46
C ILE A 3 -10.92 0.11 0.34
N VAL A 4 -9.98 1.02 0.65
CA VAL A 4 -9.31 1.89 -0.31
C VAL A 4 -7.86 1.45 -0.43
N LEU A 5 -7.45 1.07 -1.65
CA LEU A 5 -6.06 0.77 -1.96
C LEU A 5 -5.35 2.02 -2.48
N LEU A 6 -4.32 2.46 -1.77
CA LEU A 6 -3.49 3.60 -2.18
C LEU A 6 -2.50 3.16 -3.26
N SER A 7 -2.67 3.66 -4.47
CA SER A 7 -1.88 3.31 -5.66
C SER A 7 -1.15 4.51 -6.28
N GLY A 8 -0.69 5.46 -5.47
CA GLY A 8 -0.10 6.74 -5.91
C GLY A 8 1.41 6.74 -6.21
N GLY A 9 2.12 5.63 -6.05
CA GLY A 9 3.58 5.55 -6.21
C GLY A 9 4.07 5.76 -7.64
N SER A 10 5.22 6.43 -7.85
CA SER A 10 5.83 6.60 -9.18
C SER A 10 6.64 5.40 -9.67
N GLY A 11 7.04 4.52 -8.75
CA GLY A 11 7.78 3.30 -9.10
C GLY A 11 9.16 3.48 -9.75
N LYS A 12 9.69 4.70 -9.86
CA LYS A 12 10.93 5.03 -10.62
C LYS A 12 12.16 4.23 -10.22
N ARG A 13 12.19 3.68 -9.00
CA ARG A 13 13.32 2.89 -8.47
C ARG A 13 13.52 1.54 -9.17
N LEU A 14 12.52 1.05 -9.90
CA LEU A 14 12.57 -0.20 -10.67
C LEU A 14 12.65 0.06 -12.19
N TRP A 15 13.15 1.24 -12.60
CA TRP A 15 13.43 1.48 -14.01
C TRP A 15 14.40 0.40 -14.55
N PRO A 16 14.22 -0.15 -15.77
CA PRO A 16 13.30 0.26 -16.82
C PRO A 16 11.92 -0.42 -16.79
N LEU A 17 11.63 -1.29 -15.82
CA LEU A 17 10.31 -1.94 -15.72
C LEU A 17 9.21 -0.98 -15.31
N SER A 18 9.54 0.04 -14.53
CA SER A 18 8.55 1.01 -14.05
C SER A 18 8.96 2.44 -14.34
N ASN A 19 7.95 3.26 -14.64
CA ASN A 19 8.06 4.69 -14.90
C ASN A 19 6.83 5.44 -14.34
N ASP A 20 6.67 6.74 -14.65
CA ASP A 20 5.55 7.54 -14.16
C ASP A 20 4.17 7.10 -14.71
N ILE A 21 4.13 6.42 -15.86
CA ILE A 21 2.91 5.91 -16.49
C ILE A 21 2.66 4.47 -16.03
N ARG A 22 3.68 3.64 -16.08
CA ARG A 22 3.65 2.24 -15.66
C ARG A 22 4.34 2.10 -14.31
N SER A 23 3.60 2.32 -13.24
CA SER A 23 4.12 2.16 -11.88
C SER A 23 4.33 0.69 -11.51
N LYS A 24 5.20 0.44 -10.52
CA LYS A 24 5.63 -0.90 -10.09
C LYS A 24 4.48 -1.88 -9.80
N GLN A 25 3.39 -1.39 -9.25
CA GLN A 25 2.23 -2.21 -8.87
C GLN A 25 1.47 -2.84 -10.05
N PHE A 26 1.75 -2.40 -11.29
CA PHE A 26 1.14 -2.96 -12.53
C PHE A 26 2.05 -3.94 -13.28
N ILE A 27 3.27 -4.19 -12.78
CA ILE A 27 4.20 -5.12 -13.39
C ILE A 27 3.80 -6.54 -13.02
N LYS A 28 3.65 -7.43 -14.01
CA LYS A 28 3.28 -8.82 -13.82
C LYS A 28 4.51 -9.67 -13.54
N ILE A 29 4.77 -9.96 -12.28
CA ILE A 29 5.95 -10.70 -11.81
C ILE A 29 5.63 -11.81 -10.79
N PHE A 30 4.38 -11.85 -10.29
CA PHE A 30 3.97 -12.86 -9.32
C PHE A 30 3.27 -14.00 -10.05
N LYS A 31 3.77 -15.23 -9.86
CA LYS A 31 3.21 -16.40 -10.50
C LYS A 31 1.92 -16.81 -9.82
N THR A 32 0.91 -17.10 -10.62
CA THR A 32 -0.37 -17.64 -10.17
C THR A 32 -0.35 -19.16 -10.18
N GLY A 33 -1.29 -19.81 -9.49
CA GLY A 33 -1.35 -21.28 -9.41
C GLY A 33 -1.58 -21.99 -10.76
N ASP A 34 -2.05 -21.28 -11.77
CA ASP A 34 -2.21 -21.77 -13.17
C ASP A 34 -0.99 -21.51 -14.06
N GLY A 35 0.07 -20.89 -13.49
CA GLY A 35 1.35 -20.63 -14.18
C GLY A 35 1.41 -19.32 -14.96
N GLU A 36 0.35 -18.52 -14.93
CA GLU A 36 0.35 -17.15 -15.46
C GLU A 36 1.03 -16.18 -14.49
N TYR A 37 1.21 -14.93 -14.91
CA TYR A 37 1.78 -13.88 -14.06
C TYR A 37 0.75 -12.79 -13.77
N GLU A 38 0.62 -12.42 -12.51
CA GLU A 38 -0.18 -11.29 -12.07
C GLU A 38 0.68 -10.13 -11.53
N SER A 39 0.09 -8.95 -11.50
CA SER A 39 0.70 -7.78 -10.90
C SER A 39 0.37 -7.68 -9.40
N MET A 40 1.07 -6.80 -8.67
CA MET A 40 0.77 -6.56 -7.27
C MET A 40 -0.66 -6.10 -7.04
N VAL A 41 -1.19 -5.20 -7.88
CA VAL A 41 -2.58 -4.73 -7.73
C VAL A 41 -3.59 -5.85 -7.96
N GLN A 42 -3.32 -6.77 -8.91
CA GLN A 42 -4.16 -7.96 -9.13
C GLN A 42 -4.08 -8.92 -7.95
N ARG A 43 -2.87 -9.23 -7.48
CA ARG A 43 -2.64 -10.11 -6.32
C ARG A 43 -3.39 -9.60 -5.09
N VAL A 44 -3.19 -8.36 -4.70
CA VAL A 44 -3.86 -7.74 -3.55
C VAL A 44 -5.39 -7.77 -3.72
N TYR A 45 -5.89 -7.45 -4.90
CA TYR A 45 -7.33 -7.48 -5.17
C TYR A 45 -7.91 -8.90 -5.04
N HIS A 46 -7.23 -9.92 -5.60
CA HIS A 46 -7.66 -11.31 -5.51
C HIS A 46 -7.64 -11.84 -4.06
N GLN A 47 -6.59 -11.50 -3.28
CA GLN A 47 -6.48 -11.88 -1.88
C GLN A 47 -7.59 -11.23 -1.03
N ILE A 48 -7.92 -9.94 -1.26
CA ILE A 48 -9.06 -9.29 -0.60
C ILE A 48 -10.36 -10.03 -0.93
N LYS A 49 -10.61 -10.32 -2.20
CA LYS A 49 -11.84 -11.00 -2.63
C LYS A 49 -11.92 -12.46 -2.17
N LYS A 50 -10.79 -13.10 -1.92
CA LYS A 50 -10.72 -14.44 -1.33
C LYS A 50 -11.15 -14.43 0.15
N VAL A 51 -10.74 -13.43 0.92
CA VAL A 51 -11.08 -13.27 2.35
C VAL A 51 -12.48 -12.70 2.53
N ASP A 52 -12.90 -11.77 1.68
CA ASP A 52 -14.21 -11.13 1.71
C ASP A 52 -14.73 -10.88 0.29
N SER A 53 -15.51 -11.84 -0.24
CA SER A 53 -16.07 -11.77 -1.61
C SER A 53 -16.91 -10.52 -1.84
N ASP A 54 -17.57 -10.02 -0.78
CA ASP A 54 -18.46 -8.86 -0.82
C ASP A 54 -17.72 -7.53 -0.53
N ALA A 55 -16.40 -7.57 -0.35
CA ALA A 55 -15.62 -6.36 -0.11
C ALA A 55 -15.79 -5.34 -1.25
N THR A 56 -16.11 -4.10 -0.88
CA THR A 56 -16.10 -2.96 -1.81
C THR A 56 -14.68 -2.41 -1.91
N VAL A 57 -14.04 -2.60 -3.07
CA VAL A 57 -12.65 -2.16 -3.30
C VAL A 57 -12.64 -0.90 -4.15
N THR A 58 -11.99 0.14 -3.65
CA THR A 58 -11.76 1.40 -4.37
C THR A 58 -10.25 1.64 -4.48
N ILE A 59 -9.79 2.03 -5.66
CA ILE A 59 -8.37 2.35 -5.90
C ILE A 59 -8.20 3.87 -5.92
N ALA A 60 -7.42 4.41 -4.99
CA ALA A 60 -7.01 5.81 -5.02
C ALA A 60 -5.74 5.94 -5.87
N THR A 61 -5.81 6.67 -6.97
CA THR A 61 -4.75 6.70 -7.98
C THR A 61 -4.72 7.98 -8.81
N SER A 62 -3.66 8.16 -9.60
CA SER A 62 -3.57 9.25 -10.58
C SER A 62 -4.33 8.92 -11.88
N ARG A 63 -4.75 9.98 -12.62
CA ARG A 63 -5.45 9.84 -13.89
C ARG A 63 -4.70 8.96 -14.91
N THR A 64 -3.37 9.01 -14.92
CA THR A 64 -2.53 8.24 -15.86
C THR A 64 -2.59 6.73 -15.64
N GLN A 65 -3.03 6.27 -14.47
CA GLN A 65 -3.05 4.86 -14.09
C GLN A 65 -4.44 4.21 -14.24
N VAL A 66 -5.49 4.98 -14.48
CA VAL A 66 -6.88 4.49 -14.56
C VAL A 66 -7.05 3.38 -15.61
N SER A 67 -6.48 3.58 -16.79
CA SER A 67 -6.56 2.56 -17.86
C SER A 67 -5.89 1.24 -17.46
N ALA A 68 -4.74 1.31 -16.76
CA ALA A 68 -4.06 0.10 -16.27
C ALA A 68 -4.89 -0.64 -15.22
N ILE A 69 -5.55 0.10 -14.31
CA ILE A 69 -6.46 -0.47 -13.32
C ILE A 69 -7.62 -1.18 -13.99
N HIS A 70 -8.34 -0.52 -14.89
CA HIS A 70 -9.48 -1.12 -15.59
C HIS A 70 -9.08 -2.32 -16.46
N ASN A 71 -7.90 -2.29 -17.08
CA ASN A 71 -7.40 -3.42 -17.88
C ASN A 71 -7.04 -4.63 -17.01
N GLN A 72 -6.61 -4.42 -15.77
CA GLN A 72 -6.16 -5.50 -14.88
C GLN A 72 -7.24 -5.99 -13.91
N LEU A 73 -8.12 -5.10 -13.44
CA LEU A 73 -9.14 -5.43 -12.43
C LEU A 73 -10.58 -5.39 -12.94
N GLY A 74 -10.80 -4.91 -14.17
CA GLY A 74 -12.15 -4.72 -14.73
C GLY A 74 -12.73 -3.33 -14.45
N GLN A 75 -13.92 -3.08 -15.05
CA GLN A 75 -14.58 -1.75 -14.99
C GLN A 75 -15.41 -1.54 -13.71
N GLU A 76 -15.68 -2.62 -12.97
CA GLU A 76 -16.55 -2.58 -11.77
C GLU A 76 -15.81 -2.09 -10.51
N VAL A 77 -14.46 -2.01 -10.55
CA VAL A 77 -13.70 -1.52 -9.41
C VAL A 77 -13.86 0.00 -9.27
N GLY A 78 -14.11 0.47 -8.04
CA GLY A 78 -14.19 1.91 -7.75
C GLY A 78 -12.83 2.59 -7.97
N VAL A 79 -12.82 3.81 -8.54
CA VAL A 79 -11.58 4.56 -8.76
C VAL A 79 -11.75 6.00 -8.29
N SER A 80 -11.03 6.37 -7.22
CA SER A 80 -10.87 7.75 -6.78
C SER A 80 -9.63 8.35 -7.44
N ILE A 81 -9.84 9.35 -8.30
CA ILE A 81 -8.77 9.90 -9.16
C ILE A 81 -8.20 11.16 -8.53
N GLU A 82 -6.91 11.14 -8.20
CA GLU A 82 -6.18 12.32 -7.79
C GLU A 82 -5.81 13.19 -9.02
N PRO A 83 -6.19 14.49 -9.05
CA PRO A 83 -5.79 15.40 -10.13
C PRO A 83 -4.27 15.59 -10.22
N CYS A 84 -3.60 15.64 -9.08
CA CYS A 84 -2.15 15.75 -8.94
C CYS A 84 -1.66 15.13 -7.62
N ARG A 85 -0.35 15.02 -7.44
CA ARG A 85 0.21 14.43 -6.20
C ARG A 85 0.25 15.45 -5.07
N ARG A 86 -0.43 15.16 -3.94
CA ARG A 86 -0.50 15.98 -2.73
C ARG A 86 -0.18 15.21 -1.45
N ASP A 87 0.49 14.05 -1.56
CA ASP A 87 0.76 13.15 -0.45
C ASP A 87 -0.51 12.43 0.09
N THR A 88 -0.38 11.63 1.16
CA THR A 88 -1.41 10.66 1.54
C THR A 88 -2.65 11.28 2.19
N PHE A 89 -2.55 12.40 2.93
CA PHE A 89 -3.75 12.99 3.54
C PHE A 89 -4.77 13.49 2.51
N PRO A 90 -4.41 14.32 1.51
CA PRO A 90 -5.36 14.73 0.48
C PRO A 90 -5.94 13.55 -0.32
N ALA A 91 -5.11 12.53 -0.62
CA ALA A 91 -5.56 11.32 -1.33
C ALA A 91 -6.61 10.55 -0.53
N ILE A 92 -6.39 10.36 0.78
CA ILE A 92 -7.31 9.70 1.69
C ILE A 92 -8.60 10.52 1.88
N ALA A 93 -8.49 11.85 2.04
CA ALA A 93 -9.63 12.73 2.15
C ALA A 93 -10.53 12.68 0.89
N LEU A 94 -9.91 12.74 -0.29
CA LEU A 94 -10.62 12.65 -1.57
C LEU A 94 -11.29 11.29 -1.76
N ALA A 95 -10.59 10.19 -1.44
CA ALA A 95 -11.16 8.85 -1.51
C ALA A 95 -12.31 8.67 -0.51
N THR A 96 -12.20 9.23 0.70
CA THR A 96 -13.27 9.19 1.70
C THR A 96 -14.52 9.95 1.22
N ALA A 97 -14.35 11.16 0.65
CA ALA A 97 -15.44 11.90 0.04
C ALA A 97 -16.05 11.15 -1.16
N TYR A 98 -15.22 10.50 -2.00
CA TYR A 98 -15.69 9.66 -3.10
C TYR A 98 -16.59 8.51 -2.62
N LEU A 99 -16.21 7.82 -1.55
CA LEU A 99 -17.02 6.73 -0.98
C LEU A 99 -18.39 7.22 -0.54
N VAL A 100 -18.46 8.37 0.12
CA VAL A 100 -19.72 8.92 0.64
C VAL A 100 -20.55 9.57 -0.48
N ASP A 101 -19.96 10.45 -1.26
CA ASP A 101 -20.71 11.30 -2.19
C ASP A 101 -20.99 10.60 -3.53
N VAL A 102 -20.12 9.71 -3.99
CA VAL A 102 -20.24 9.02 -5.27
C VAL A 102 -20.78 7.60 -5.09
N GLN A 103 -20.14 6.81 -4.22
CA GLN A 103 -20.57 5.41 -3.97
C GLN A 103 -21.75 5.30 -2.99
N LYS A 104 -22.13 6.40 -2.33
CA LYS A 104 -23.26 6.48 -1.39
C LYS A 104 -23.14 5.53 -0.19
N ILE A 105 -21.91 5.29 0.27
CA ILE A 105 -21.65 4.54 1.49
C ILE A 105 -22.00 5.41 2.69
N ASP A 106 -22.66 4.82 3.69
CA ASP A 106 -23.06 5.53 4.91
C ASP A 106 -21.81 6.06 5.65
N PRO A 107 -21.74 7.35 6.01
CA PRO A 107 -20.63 7.92 6.78
C PRO A 107 -20.36 7.22 8.13
N GLU A 108 -21.32 6.48 8.67
CA GLU A 108 -21.16 5.67 9.88
C GLU A 108 -20.46 4.32 9.63
N GLU A 109 -20.31 3.91 8.38
CA GLU A 109 -19.54 2.71 8.05
C GLU A 109 -18.04 2.93 8.16
N SER A 110 -17.34 1.85 8.48
CA SER A 110 -15.88 1.83 8.51
C SER A 110 -15.27 1.59 7.13
N VAL A 111 -14.08 2.13 6.92
CA VAL A 111 -13.23 1.89 5.77
C VAL A 111 -11.82 1.52 6.23
N VAL A 112 -11.17 0.65 5.49
CA VAL A 112 -9.75 0.34 5.63
C VAL A 112 -8.96 1.01 4.51
N ILE A 113 -7.94 1.74 4.86
CA ILE A 113 -6.96 2.31 3.92
C ILE A 113 -5.73 1.41 3.94
N CYS A 114 -5.30 0.94 2.78
CA CYS A 114 -4.18 0.03 2.64
C CYS A 114 -3.31 0.43 1.44
N PRO A 115 -1.97 0.49 1.58
CA PRO A 115 -1.09 0.59 0.42
C PRO A 115 -1.21 -0.65 -0.48
N VAL A 116 -1.02 -0.47 -1.79
CA VAL A 116 -1.13 -1.57 -2.76
C VAL A 116 0.19 -2.33 -2.96
N ASP A 117 1.26 -1.89 -2.32
CA ASP A 117 2.62 -2.30 -2.64
C ASP A 117 3.34 -3.25 -1.65
N PRO A 118 2.84 -3.60 -0.45
CA PRO A 118 3.48 -4.61 0.36
C PRO A 118 3.25 -6.02 -0.20
N TYR A 119 4.29 -6.85 -0.13
CA TYR A 119 4.18 -8.29 -0.38
C TYR A 119 3.84 -8.99 0.93
N VAL A 120 2.67 -9.61 0.95
CA VAL A 120 2.05 -10.22 2.14
C VAL A 120 1.30 -11.48 1.75
N GLU A 121 0.96 -12.31 2.73
CA GLU A 121 0.16 -13.51 2.56
C GLU A 121 -1.31 -13.29 2.98
N ASP A 122 -2.14 -14.32 2.85
CA ASP A 122 -3.59 -14.22 3.06
C ASP A 122 -3.97 -13.80 4.49
N ASP A 123 -3.17 -14.17 5.49
CA ASP A 123 -3.37 -13.80 6.90
C ASP A 123 -3.37 -12.27 7.14
N TYR A 124 -2.63 -11.54 6.32
CA TYR A 124 -2.67 -10.07 6.35
C TYR A 124 -4.06 -9.52 6.03
N PHE A 125 -4.75 -10.11 5.05
CA PHE A 125 -6.08 -9.65 4.63
C PHE A 125 -7.18 -10.05 5.62
N GLU A 126 -7.00 -11.16 6.36
CA GLU A 126 -7.86 -11.48 7.50
C GLU A 126 -7.75 -10.40 8.59
N VAL A 127 -6.52 -9.97 8.90
CA VAL A 127 -6.31 -8.88 9.87
C VAL A 127 -6.85 -7.54 9.34
N LEU A 128 -6.78 -7.25 8.03
CA LEU A 128 -7.44 -6.05 7.45
C LEU A 128 -8.95 -6.06 7.69
N LYS A 129 -9.59 -7.21 7.54
CA LYS A 129 -11.03 -7.36 7.82
C LYS A 129 -11.34 -7.12 9.29
N GLU A 130 -10.60 -7.75 10.20
CA GLU A 130 -10.73 -7.51 11.64
C GLU A 130 -10.49 -6.04 12.02
N LEU A 131 -9.54 -5.38 11.36
CA LEU A 131 -9.24 -3.96 11.57
C LEU A 131 -10.45 -3.07 11.23
N GLY A 132 -11.12 -3.34 10.11
CA GLY A 132 -12.36 -2.67 9.73
C GLY A 132 -13.49 -2.91 10.72
N GLU A 133 -13.64 -4.14 11.20
CA GLU A 133 -14.61 -4.51 12.25
C GLU A 133 -14.31 -3.81 13.58
N GLN A 134 -13.03 -3.68 13.96
CA GLN A 134 -12.64 -2.95 15.16
C GLN A 134 -12.95 -1.46 15.06
N ALA A 135 -12.66 -0.83 13.91
CA ALA A 135 -13.02 0.56 13.66
C ALA A 135 -14.54 0.79 13.69
N GLN A 136 -15.32 -0.19 13.21
CA GLN A 136 -16.80 -0.12 13.23
C GLN A 136 -17.36 -0.05 14.65
N LYS A 137 -16.70 -0.64 15.65
CA LYS A 137 -17.15 -0.55 17.06
C LYS A 137 -17.11 0.89 17.60
N GLY A 138 -16.27 1.77 17.06
CA GLY A 138 -16.17 3.17 17.45
C GLY A 138 -15.51 3.42 18.81
N GLU A 139 -14.77 2.44 19.34
CA GLU A 139 -14.02 2.57 20.61
C GLU A 139 -12.83 3.53 20.47
N ALA A 140 -12.26 3.64 19.27
CA ALA A 140 -11.25 4.60 18.88
C ALA A 140 -11.70 5.39 17.64
N ASN A 141 -11.09 6.53 17.38
CA ASN A 141 -11.30 7.28 16.15
C ASN A 141 -10.52 6.69 14.98
N LEU A 142 -9.37 6.09 15.29
CA LEU A 142 -8.44 5.51 14.32
C LEU A 142 -7.89 4.19 14.86
N VAL A 143 -7.87 3.16 14.02
CA VAL A 143 -7.24 1.87 14.30
C VAL A 143 -6.12 1.66 13.30
N LEU A 144 -4.91 1.43 13.77
CA LEU A 144 -3.71 1.20 12.97
C LEU A 144 -3.40 -0.29 12.89
N MET A 145 -2.84 -0.77 11.78
CA MET A 145 -2.15 -2.04 11.76
C MET A 145 -0.69 -1.82 12.17
N GLY A 146 -0.28 -2.48 13.23
CA GLY A 146 1.10 -2.47 13.70
C GLY A 146 1.81 -3.75 13.30
N ILE A 147 2.89 -3.62 12.54
CA ILE A 147 3.69 -4.72 12.01
C ILE A 147 4.85 -5.00 12.97
N GLU A 148 5.11 -6.25 13.32
CA GLU A 148 6.23 -6.60 14.19
C GLU A 148 7.57 -6.30 13.51
N PRO A 149 8.42 -5.43 14.11
CA PRO A 149 9.68 -5.04 13.52
C PRO A 149 10.70 -6.19 13.54
N THR A 150 11.42 -6.37 12.44
CA THR A 150 12.52 -7.35 12.33
C THR A 150 13.90 -6.71 12.44
N TYR A 151 14.00 -5.37 12.35
CA TYR A 151 15.23 -4.59 12.49
C TYR A 151 14.90 -3.12 12.79
N PRO A 152 15.84 -2.32 13.34
CA PRO A 152 15.62 -0.89 13.58
C PRO A 152 15.71 -0.11 12.26
N SER A 153 14.55 0.31 11.73
CA SER A 153 14.43 1.02 10.46
C SER A 153 14.18 2.51 10.67
N GLU A 154 14.93 3.38 10.01
CA GLU A 154 14.65 4.82 9.94
C GLU A 154 13.59 5.18 8.89
N LYS A 155 13.08 4.19 8.16
CA LYS A 155 12.15 4.41 7.02
C LYS A 155 10.69 4.37 7.42
N TYR A 156 10.36 3.79 8.57
CA TYR A 156 8.99 3.57 9.05
C TYR A 156 8.67 4.41 10.27
N GLY A 157 7.38 4.68 10.46
CA GLY A 157 6.85 5.16 11.72
C GLY A 157 6.81 4.04 12.77
N TYR A 158 6.86 4.39 14.04
CA TYR A 158 6.78 3.48 15.17
C TYR A 158 5.55 3.78 16.02
N ILE A 159 4.80 2.73 16.32
CA ILE A 159 3.61 2.74 17.15
C ILE A 159 3.97 2.05 18.47
N ILE A 160 3.89 2.76 19.58
CA ILE A 160 4.17 2.20 20.91
C ILE A 160 2.84 1.89 21.58
N PRO A 161 2.47 0.60 21.72
CA PRO A 161 1.22 0.18 22.33
C PRO A 161 1.31 0.27 23.86
N GLU A 162 0.16 0.41 24.54
CA GLU A 162 0.07 0.34 26.00
C GLU A 162 0.14 -1.09 26.54
N SER A 163 -0.19 -2.09 25.73
CA SER A 163 -0.17 -3.51 26.11
C SER A 163 0.32 -4.40 24.97
N THR A 164 0.58 -5.68 25.29
CA THR A 164 0.95 -6.72 24.32
C THR A 164 -0.25 -7.45 23.71
N ASP A 165 -1.48 -7.05 24.03
CA ASP A 165 -2.69 -7.63 23.49
C ASP A 165 -2.77 -7.47 21.97
N LYS A 166 -3.58 -8.30 21.30
CA LYS A 166 -3.81 -8.22 19.86
C LYS A 166 -4.31 -6.82 19.43
N VAL A 167 -5.16 -6.21 20.24
CA VAL A 167 -5.62 -4.83 20.09
C VAL A 167 -5.25 -4.06 21.35
N SER A 168 -4.52 -2.98 21.19
CA SER A 168 -4.07 -2.13 22.30
C SER A 168 -4.33 -0.66 21.99
N LYS A 169 -4.47 0.17 23.04
CA LYS A 169 -4.35 1.62 22.88
C LYS A 169 -2.91 1.97 22.49
N VAL A 170 -2.76 3.09 21.80
CA VAL A 170 -1.46 3.64 21.42
C VAL A 170 -1.06 4.69 22.45
N SER A 171 0.11 4.50 23.07
CA SER A 171 0.69 5.47 24.00
C SER A 171 1.47 6.57 23.28
N THR A 172 2.15 6.22 22.18
CA THR A 172 2.98 7.15 21.41
C THR A 172 3.08 6.69 19.96
N PHE A 173 3.06 7.66 19.05
CA PHE A 173 3.40 7.48 17.64
C PHE A 173 4.60 8.36 17.28
N LYS A 174 5.54 7.81 16.51
CA LYS A 174 6.71 8.57 16.05
C LYS A 174 7.08 8.21 14.62
N GLU A 175 7.01 9.18 13.73
CA GLU A 175 7.37 9.02 12.33
C GLU A 175 8.89 9.10 12.13
N LYS A 176 9.47 8.09 11.51
CA LYS A 176 10.88 8.01 11.05
C LYS A 176 11.93 8.48 12.08
N PRO A 177 12.06 7.81 13.23
CA PRO A 177 13.08 8.13 14.21
C PRO A 177 14.48 7.78 13.68
N THR A 178 15.52 8.25 14.37
CA THR A 178 16.89 7.75 14.13
C THR A 178 17.03 6.30 14.54
N GLN A 179 18.04 5.59 14.04
CA GLN A 179 18.26 4.17 14.32
C GLN A 179 18.34 3.89 15.82
N ASP A 180 19.10 4.68 16.59
CA ASP A 180 19.26 4.52 18.05
C ASP A 180 17.92 4.63 18.80
N ILE A 181 17.04 5.54 18.34
CA ILE A 181 15.70 5.70 18.91
C ILE A 181 14.80 4.54 18.47
N ALA A 182 14.92 4.08 17.24
CA ALA A 182 14.18 2.93 16.73
C ALA A 182 14.50 1.65 17.52
N GLU A 183 15.77 1.42 17.87
CA GLU A 183 16.20 0.31 18.73
C GLU A 183 15.51 0.38 20.11
N GLN A 184 15.52 1.54 20.74
CA GLN A 184 14.86 1.76 22.03
C GLN A 184 13.34 1.52 21.97
N TYR A 185 12.68 1.91 20.86
CA TYR A 185 11.26 1.67 20.67
C TYR A 185 10.96 0.19 20.50
N ILE A 186 11.79 -0.55 19.74
CA ILE A 186 11.64 -2.00 19.58
C ILE A 186 11.76 -2.72 20.93
N GLU A 187 12.71 -2.32 21.79
CA GLU A 187 12.85 -2.85 23.16
C GLU A 187 11.60 -2.60 24.02
N GLN A 188 10.87 -1.52 23.76
CA GLN A 188 9.60 -1.19 24.42
C GLN A 188 8.38 -1.92 23.79
N GLY A 189 8.59 -2.79 22.80
CA GLY A 189 7.54 -3.52 22.11
C GLY A 189 6.79 -2.71 21.04
N ALA A 190 7.44 -1.67 20.51
CA ALA A 190 6.89 -0.88 19.42
C ALA A 190 6.69 -1.71 18.15
N LEU A 191 5.73 -1.30 17.34
CA LEU A 191 5.39 -1.88 16.04
C LEU A 191 5.69 -0.88 14.94
N TRP A 192 6.01 -1.36 13.73
CA TRP A 192 6.08 -0.48 12.57
C TRP A 192 4.69 -0.03 12.12
N ASN A 193 4.58 1.22 11.69
CA ASN A 193 3.43 1.72 10.97
C ASN A 193 3.53 1.29 9.49
N GLY A 194 2.69 0.36 9.07
CA GLY A 194 2.62 -0.12 7.69
C GLY A 194 1.81 0.78 6.75
N GLY A 195 1.35 1.94 7.22
CA GLY A 195 0.49 2.83 6.43
C GLY A 195 -0.93 2.29 6.25
N VAL A 196 -1.37 1.41 7.14
CA VAL A 196 -2.73 0.84 7.14
C VAL A 196 -3.54 1.46 8.26
N PHE A 197 -4.68 2.01 7.88
CA PHE A 197 -5.57 2.75 8.77
C PHE A 197 -7.00 2.27 8.61
N ALA A 198 -7.75 2.15 9.70
CA ALA A 198 -9.20 1.94 9.65
C ALA A 198 -9.91 2.97 10.53
N TYR A 199 -11.03 3.49 10.02
CA TYR A 199 -11.82 4.51 10.68
C TYR A 199 -13.26 4.53 10.15
N LYS A 200 -14.19 5.17 10.86
CA LYS A 200 -15.51 5.52 10.31
C LYS A 200 -15.38 6.69 9.35
N LEU A 201 -15.99 6.59 8.17
CA LEU A 201 -15.88 7.59 7.10
C LEU A 201 -16.09 9.01 7.60
N LYS A 202 -17.10 9.23 8.47
CA LYS A 202 -17.39 10.55 9.07
C LYS A 202 -16.20 11.17 9.81
N TYR A 203 -15.35 10.35 10.45
CA TYR A 203 -14.21 10.85 11.20
C TYR A 203 -13.20 11.59 10.29
N VAL A 204 -12.79 10.96 9.19
CA VAL A 204 -11.83 11.58 8.26
C VAL A 204 -12.48 12.71 7.45
N LEU A 205 -13.79 12.62 7.11
CA LEU A 205 -14.49 13.75 6.52
C LEU A 205 -14.48 14.99 7.44
N ASN A 206 -14.75 14.81 8.73
CA ASN A 206 -14.67 15.91 9.68
C ASN A 206 -13.25 16.49 9.79
N LYS A 207 -12.23 15.62 9.85
CA LYS A 207 -10.82 16.07 9.82
C LYS A 207 -10.45 16.79 8.53
N ALA A 208 -10.97 16.34 7.40
CA ALA A 208 -10.76 17.02 6.12
C ALA A 208 -11.42 18.41 6.12
N HIS A 209 -12.65 18.55 6.64
CA HIS A 209 -13.32 19.85 6.78
C HIS A 209 -12.64 20.81 7.77
N GLU A 210 -11.94 20.28 8.82
CA GLU A 210 -11.13 21.12 9.72
C GLU A 210 -9.92 21.74 9.00
N LEU A 211 -9.38 21.07 7.98
CA LEU A 211 -8.12 21.43 7.30
C LEU A 211 -8.33 21.99 5.88
N ILE A 212 -9.46 21.70 5.25
CA ILE A 212 -9.78 22.03 3.85
C ILE A 212 -11.21 22.57 3.79
N ASP A 213 -11.39 23.72 3.17
CA ASP A 213 -12.72 24.29 2.92
C ASP A 213 -13.30 23.69 1.61
N PHE A 214 -14.22 22.72 1.74
CA PHE A 214 -14.93 22.10 0.61
C PHE A 214 -16.35 21.70 1.02
N THR A 215 -17.26 21.51 0.05
CA THR A 215 -18.66 21.16 0.27
C THR A 215 -18.97 19.68 -0.01
N ASP A 216 -18.35 19.11 -1.04
CA ASP A 216 -18.55 17.74 -1.48
C ASP A 216 -17.33 17.23 -2.25
N TYR A 217 -17.39 15.99 -2.73
CA TYR A 217 -16.32 15.35 -3.51
C TYR A 217 -15.90 16.19 -4.72
N GLN A 218 -16.84 16.76 -5.48
CA GLN A 218 -16.50 17.50 -6.70
C GLN A 218 -15.78 18.80 -6.37
N ASP A 219 -16.24 19.52 -5.35
CA ASP A 219 -15.58 20.75 -4.89
C ASP A 219 -14.17 20.48 -4.35
N LEU A 220 -14.00 19.38 -3.60
CA LEU A 220 -12.68 18.93 -3.14
C LEU A 220 -11.76 18.56 -4.32
N PHE A 221 -12.30 17.87 -5.32
CA PHE A 221 -11.57 17.51 -6.54
C PHE A 221 -11.11 18.75 -7.30
N ASP A 222 -11.98 19.72 -7.47
CA ASP A 222 -11.69 20.98 -8.22
C ASP A 222 -10.65 21.84 -7.48
N LYS A 223 -10.65 21.82 -6.15
CA LYS A 223 -9.68 22.54 -5.29
C LYS A 223 -8.38 21.75 -5.05
N TYR A 224 -8.28 20.50 -5.48
CA TYR A 224 -7.21 19.57 -5.07
C TYR A 224 -5.81 20.10 -5.33
N GLU A 225 -5.57 20.83 -6.43
CA GLU A 225 -4.27 21.39 -6.76
C GLU A 225 -3.79 22.48 -5.79
N THR A 226 -4.70 23.07 -5.04
CA THR A 226 -4.39 24.10 -4.03
C THR A 226 -4.06 23.53 -2.65
N LEU A 227 -4.32 22.23 -2.42
CA LEU A 227 -4.17 21.61 -1.12
C LEU A 227 -2.71 21.53 -0.69
N GLN A 228 -2.49 21.62 0.62
CA GLN A 228 -1.18 21.38 1.21
C GLN A 228 -0.73 19.95 0.96
N LYS A 229 0.54 19.78 0.55
CA LYS A 229 1.17 18.48 0.46
C LYS A 229 1.58 18.01 1.85
N ILE A 230 0.86 17.03 2.39
CA ILE A 230 1.09 16.50 3.74
C ILE A 230 0.68 15.02 3.82
N SER A 231 1.43 14.20 4.57
CA SER A 231 1.04 12.82 4.82
C SER A 231 -0.10 12.70 5.83
N PHE A 232 -0.83 11.60 5.78
CA PHE A 232 -1.89 11.29 6.74
C PHE A 232 -1.33 11.15 8.16
N ASP A 233 -0.12 10.62 8.28
CA ASP A 233 0.57 10.47 9.56
C ASP A 233 0.75 11.82 10.26
N TYR A 234 1.31 12.82 9.55
CA TYR A 234 1.52 14.16 10.12
C TYR A 234 0.23 14.98 10.25
N ALA A 235 -0.72 14.80 9.34
CA ALA A 235 -1.96 15.57 9.38
C ALA A 235 -2.92 15.08 10.47
N VAL A 236 -2.99 13.76 10.69
CA VAL A 236 -4.01 13.11 11.51
C VAL A 236 -3.40 12.26 12.62
N VAL A 237 -2.57 11.25 12.28
CA VAL A 237 -2.15 10.22 13.26
C VAL A 237 -1.38 10.81 14.43
N GLU A 238 -0.41 11.68 14.19
CA GLU A 238 0.39 12.31 15.27
C GLU A 238 -0.41 13.23 16.19
N LYS A 239 -1.63 13.62 15.80
CA LYS A 239 -2.46 14.58 16.53
C LYS A 239 -3.71 13.95 17.15
N GLU A 240 -3.92 12.67 16.94
CA GLU A 240 -5.09 11.95 17.43
C GLU A 240 -4.75 11.22 18.73
N ASP A 241 -5.57 11.42 19.76
CA ASP A 241 -5.39 10.81 21.09
C ASP A 241 -6.13 9.48 21.24
N ARG A 242 -7.18 9.26 20.42
CA ARG A 242 -8.02 8.06 20.48
C ARG A 242 -7.65 7.06 19.41
N ILE A 243 -6.46 6.49 19.54
CA ILE A 243 -5.91 5.51 18.59
C ILE A 243 -5.81 4.15 19.26
N GLN A 244 -6.16 3.11 18.50
CA GLN A 244 -5.83 1.72 18.80
C GLN A 244 -4.87 1.19 17.73
N VAL A 245 -4.07 0.18 18.10
CA VAL A 245 -3.25 -0.60 17.18
C VAL A 245 -3.63 -2.07 17.26
N MET A 246 -3.76 -2.71 16.10
CA MET A 246 -3.92 -4.15 15.97
C MET A 246 -2.60 -4.75 15.47
N ARG A 247 -2.06 -5.73 16.20
CA ARG A 247 -0.79 -6.38 15.89
C ARG A 247 -0.91 -7.31 14.69
N PHE A 248 0.07 -7.27 13.83
CA PHE A 248 0.31 -8.22 12.75
C PHE A 248 1.72 -8.78 12.85
N GLY A 249 1.85 -10.09 13.08
CA GLY A 249 3.12 -10.82 13.20
C GLY A 249 3.46 -11.70 11.99
N GLY A 250 2.69 -11.60 10.90
CA GLY A 250 2.94 -12.34 9.67
C GLY A 250 4.04 -11.74 8.81
N GLN A 251 4.29 -12.37 7.66
CA GLN A 251 5.29 -11.87 6.70
C GLN A 251 4.82 -10.57 6.04
N TRP A 252 5.70 -9.58 6.07
CA TRP A 252 5.48 -8.30 5.42
C TRP A 252 6.78 -7.78 4.80
N LYS A 253 6.74 -7.43 3.50
CA LYS A 253 7.90 -6.87 2.77
C LYS A 253 7.46 -5.69 1.91
N ASP A 254 8.19 -4.57 1.99
CA ASP A 254 8.09 -3.47 1.01
C ASP A 254 8.91 -3.81 -0.23
N LEU A 255 8.26 -3.95 -1.39
CA LEU A 255 8.90 -4.21 -2.68
C LEU A 255 9.36 -2.90 -3.37
N GLY A 256 10.00 -2.02 -2.62
CA GLY A 256 10.43 -0.70 -3.10
C GLY A 256 11.79 -0.68 -3.82
N THR A 257 12.54 -1.76 -3.81
CA THR A 257 13.90 -1.86 -4.39
C THR A 257 14.07 -3.14 -5.19
N TRP A 258 15.11 -3.21 -6.03
CA TRP A 258 15.45 -4.41 -6.80
C TRP A 258 15.69 -5.62 -5.87
N ASN A 259 16.42 -5.43 -4.77
CA ASN A 259 16.71 -6.51 -3.83
C ASN A 259 15.43 -7.11 -3.25
N THR A 260 14.55 -6.26 -2.71
CA THR A 260 13.29 -6.76 -2.12
C THR A 260 12.33 -7.35 -3.15
N LEU A 261 12.37 -6.86 -4.40
CA LEU A 261 11.59 -7.41 -5.51
C LEU A 261 12.08 -8.80 -5.90
N THR A 262 13.41 -8.97 -6.11
CA THR A 262 13.99 -10.25 -6.51
C THR A 262 13.87 -11.32 -5.43
N GLU A 263 13.90 -10.95 -4.15
CA GLU A 263 13.61 -11.85 -3.03
C GLU A 263 12.16 -12.37 -3.00
N ALA A 264 11.23 -11.65 -3.63
CA ALA A 264 9.82 -12.05 -3.74
C ALA A 264 9.50 -12.81 -5.04
N MET A 265 10.46 -12.94 -5.96
CA MET A 265 10.29 -13.70 -7.19
C MET A 265 10.42 -15.20 -6.90
N GLU A 266 9.48 -16.00 -7.38
CA GLU A 266 9.56 -17.47 -7.29
C GLU A 266 10.57 -18.06 -8.26
N GLU A 267 10.75 -17.44 -9.42
CA GLU A 267 11.68 -17.86 -10.46
C GLU A 267 12.72 -16.77 -10.74
N ASN A 268 13.97 -17.19 -10.97
CA ASN A 268 15.04 -16.24 -11.27
C ASN A 268 14.94 -15.62 -12.68
N THR A 269 14.07 -16.15 -13.54
CA THR A 269 13.86 -15.63 -14.90
C THR A 269 12.39 -15.46 -15.23
N ILE A 270 12.04 -14.31 -15.79
CA ILE A 270 10.72 -14.01 -16.34
C ILE A 270 10.92 -13.61 -17.82
N GLY A 271 10.09 -14.16 -18.72
CA GLY A 271 10.20 -13.94 -20.16
C GLY A 271 11.21 -14.86 -20.84
N ASP A 272 11.56 -14.57 -22.10
CA ASP A 272 12.56 -15.39 -22.85
C ASP A 272 13.97 -15.06 -22.38
N ALA A 273 14.39 -15.76 -21.33
CA ALA A 273 15.70 -15.60 -20.70
C ALA A 273 16.32 -16.96 -20.37
N ARG A 274 17.65 -17.06 -20.48
CA ARG A 274 18.44 -18.25 -20.14
C ARG A 274 19.66 -17.86 -19.33
N MET A 275 20.06 -18.74 -18.43
CA MET A 275 21.29 -18.63 -17.65
C MET A 275 22.04 -19.95 -17.71
N ASN A 276 23.37 -19.89 -17.67
CA ASN A 276 24.21 -21.10 -17.50
C ASN A 276 24.48 -21.37 -16.01
N ASP A 277 24.96 -22.60 -15.69
CA ASP A 277 25.22 -23.03 -14.31
C ASP A 277 26.35 -22.26 -13.60
N ALA A 278 27.09 -21.44 -14.34
CA ALA A 278 28.13 -20.57 -13.78
C ALA A 278 27.54 -19.23 -13.25
N CYS A 279 26.22 -18.98 -13.41
CA CYS A 279 25.57 -17.83 -12.83
C CYS A 279 25.17 -18.11 -11.36
N SER A 280 25.30 -17.12 -10.49
CA SER A 280 24.81 -17.19 -9.10
C SER A 280 24.17 -15.88 -8.66
N ASN A 281 23.04 -15.95 -7.98
CA ASN A 281 22.26 -14.77 -7.55
C ASN A 281 21.99 -13.80 -8.73
N VAL A 282 21.50 -14.34 -9.85
CA VAL A 282 21.17 -13.58 -11.06
C VAL A 282 19.66 -13.66 -11.28
N HIS A 283 19.03 -12.51 -11.49
CA HIS A 283 17.62 -12.43 -11.83
C HIS A 283 17.46 -11.71 -13.17
N ILE A 284 16.60 -12.26 -14.04
CA ILE A 284 16.36 -11.69 -15.38
C ILE A 284 14.86 -11.48 -15.55
N ILE A 285 14.47 -10.24 -15.84
CA ILE A 285 13.08 -9.90 -16.20
C ILE A 285 13.13 -9.34 -17.62
N ASN A 286 12.68 -10.11 -18.59
CA ASN A 286 12.72 -9.76 -20.00
C ASN A 286 11.31 -9.63 -20.58
N GLU A 287 10.89 -8.41 -20.87
CA GLU A 287 9.61 -8.08 -21.50
C GLU A 287 9.75 -7.85 -23.02
N LEU A 288 10.97 -7.98 -23.56
CA LEU A 288 11.24 -7.81 -24.99
C LEU A 288 10.97 -9.12 -25.75
N GLY A 289 10.65 -8.99 -27.04
CA GLY A 289 10.48 -10.12 -27.94
C GLY A 289 11.81 -10.74 -28.46
N VAL A 290 12.93 -10.49 -27.77
CA VAL A 290 14.25 -11.03 -28.09
C VAL A 290 14.79 -11.79 -26.88
N PRO A 291 15.47 -12.95 -27.09
CA PRO A 291 16.01 -13.73 -25.97
C PRO A 291 17.17 -13.02 -25.30
N VAL A 292 17.28 -13.18 -23.97
CA VAL A 292 18.40 -12.74 -23.14
C VAL A 292 19.17 -13.95 -22.65
N LEU A 293 20.49 -13.97 -22.84
CA LEU A 293 21.39 -15.00 -22.33
C LEU A 293 22.40 -14.40 -21.35
N ALA A 294 22.45 -14.89 -20.13
CA ALA A 294 23.47 -14.56 -19.13
C ALA A 294 24.43 -15.74 -18.92
N MET A 295 25.71 -15.46 -18.87
CA MET A 295 26.74 -16.48 -18.68
C MET A 295 27.81 -16.00 -17.67
N GLY A 296 28.06 -16.79 -16.61
CA GLY A 296 29.07 -16.52 -15.61
C GLY A 296 28.91 -15.21 -14.84
N MET A 297 27.68 -14.75 -14.66
CA MET A 297 27.34 -13.52 -13.92
C MET A 297 27.01 -13.82 -12.45
N HIS A 298 27.30 -12.86 -11.57
CA HIS A 298 27.06 -13.00 -10.12
C HIS A 298 26.47 -11.70 -9.56
N ASP A 299 25.47 -11.83 -8.64
CA ASP A 299 24.87 -10.70 -7.92
C ASP A 299 24.32 -9.59 -8.84
N VAL A 300 23.56 -9.97 -9.88
CA VAL A 300 23.09 -9.06 -10.94
C VAL A 300 21.61 -9.22 -11.18
N VAL A 301 20.94 -8.10 -11.40
CA VAL A 301 19.59 -8.05 -11.98
C VAL A 301 19.70 -7.51 -13.41
N ILE A 302 19.17 -8.25 -14.37
CA ILE A 302 19.00 -7.83 -15.76
C ILE A 302 17.53 -7.56 -15.99
N SER A 303 17.21 -6.34 -16.30
CA SER A 303 15.84 -5.93 -16.58
C SER A 303 15.78 -5.32 -17.98
N ALA A 304 14.97 -5.92 -18.84
CA ALA A 304 14.80 -5.50 -20.23
C ALA A 304 13.30 -5.20 -20.50
N SER A 305 13.01 -3.98 -20.89
CA SER A 305 11.68 -3.52 -21.26
C SER A 305 11.74 -2.60 -22.50
N PRO A 306 10.60 -2.18 -23.08
CA PRO A 306 10.60 -1.20 -24.17
C PRO A 306 11.26 0.15 -23.82
N GLU A 307 11.42 0.46 -22.54
CA GLU A 307 12.06 1.69 -22.05
C GLU A 307 13.59 1.60 -21.99
N GLY A 308 14.17 0.36 -22.02
CA GLY A 308 15.61 0.14 -21.95
C GLY A 308 15.99 -1.17 -21.30
N ILE A 309 17.30 -1.33 -21.13
CA ILE A 309 17.93 -2.46 -20.45
C ILE A 309 18.84 -1.90 -19.37
#